data_6566372e30d6d64c3e826516f6ad9a60
#
_entry.id   6566372e30d6d64c3e826516f6ad9a60
#
_cell.length_a   1.000
_cell.length_b   1.000
_cell.length_c   1.000
_cell.angle_alpha   90.00
_cell.angle_beta   90.00
_cell.angle_gamma   90.00
#
_symmetry.space_group_name_H-M   'P 1'
#
loop_
_entity.id
_entity.type
_entity.pdbx_description
1 polymer ?
#
loop_
_entity_poly.entity_id
_entity_poly.type
_entity_poly.pdbx_seq_one_letter_code
_entity_poly.pdbx_strand_id
1 'polypeptide(L)' 'MKVVIAGGGAVGTFIAGELQDAGHDVHIIEQDEDRVTRMRAVGEPQGAQWHVADACEVTSLRSIGLDDADVVAAV' A
#
# COMPACT_ATOMS: atom_id res chain seq x y z
N MET A 1 -7.55 2.50 -11.66
CA MET A 1 -8.02 1.47 -10.72
C MET A 1 -7.39 1.73 -9.36
N LYS A 2 -8.15 1.58 -8.30
CA LYS A 2 -7.63 1.71 -6.93
C LYS A 2 -7.15 0.35 -6.44
N VAL A 3 -5.85 0.24 -6.16
CA VAL A 3 -5.20 -1.02 -5.80
C VAL A 3 -4.59 -0.89 -4.41
N VAL A 4 -4.84 -1.89 -3.56
CA VAL A 4 -4.24 -1.99 -2.24
C VAL A 4 -3.26 -3.15 -2.25
N ILE A 5 -2.02 -2.89 -1.85
CA ILE A 5 -0.99 -3.91 -1.68
C ILE A 5 -0.82 -4.14 -0.19
N ALA A 6 -1.10 -5.37 0.25
CA ALA A 6 -0.94 -5.76 1.64
C ALA A 6 0.44 -6.35 1.85
N GLY A 7 1.34 -5.56 2.40
CA GLY A 7 2.72 -5.95 2.63
C GLY A 7 3.71 -5.00 1.95
N GLY A 8 4.53 -4.33 2.74
CA GLY A 8 5.47 -3.32 2.28
C GLY A 8 6.90 -3.81 2.09
N GLY A 9 7.10 -5.11 1.94
CA GLY A 9 8.42 -5.68 1.66
C GLY A 9 8.87 -5.47 0.22
N ALA A 10 9.97 -6.12 -0.17
CA ALA A 10 10.57 -5.92 -1.50
C ALA A 10 9.61 -6.28 -2.63
N VAL A 11 8.88 -7.38 -2.51
CA VAL A 11 7.92 -7.82 -3.55
C VAL A 11 6.76 -6.85 -3.67
N GLY A 12 6.16 -6.47 -2.54
CA GLY A 12 5.03 -5.52 -2.53
C GLY A 12 5.43 -4.16 -3.09
N THR A 13 6.61 -3.67 -2.72
CA THR A 13 7.14 -2.40 -3.21
C THR A 13 7.38 -2.43 -4.72
N PHE A 14 7.94 -3.54 -5.22
CA PHE A 14 8.16 -3.71 -6.66
C PHE A 14 6.84 -3.69 -7.44
N ILE A 15 5.86 -4.47 -6.98
CA ILE A 15 4.54 -4.54 -7.63
C ILE A 15 3.85 -3.16 -7.60
N ALA A 16 3.93 -2.48 -6.46
CA ALA A 16 3.34 -1.15 -6.31
C ALA A 16 3.95 -0.16 -7.31
N GLY A 17 5.27 -0.20 -7.50
CA GLY A 17 5.95 0.65 -8.46
C GLY A 17 5.48 0.39 -9.90
N GLU A 18 5.35 -0.87 -10.29
CA GLU A 18 4.87 -1.23 -11.62
C GLU A 18 3.44 -0.74 -11.87
N LEU A 19 2.56 -0.91 -10.89
CA LEU A 19 1.17 -0.47 -11.01
C LEU A 19 1.05 1.05 -11.00
N GLN A 20 1.86 1.73 -10.20
CA GLN A 20 1.88 3.18 -10.16
C GLN A 20 2.34 3.75 -11.50
N ASP A 21 3.36 3.15 -12.12
CA ASP A 21 3.84 3.55 -13.44
C ASP A 21 2.78 3.32 -14.54
N ALA A 22 1.92 2.35 -14.33
CA ALA A 22 0.80 2.08 -15.25
C ALA A 22 -0.39 3.04 -15.04
N GLY A 23 -0.31 3.96 -14.08
CA GLY A 23 -1.32 4.98 -13.86
C GLY A 23 -2.41 4.59 -12.86
N HIS A 24 -2.23 3.53 -12.10
CA HIS A 24 -3.18 3.13 -11.07
C HIS A 24 -2.98 3.93 -9.77
N ASP A 25 -4.05 4.05 -8.99
CA ASP A 25 -4.01 4.65 -7.64
C ASP A 25 -3.59 3.56 -6.65
N VAL A 26 -2.32 3.58 -6.23
CA VAL A 26 -1.73 2.50 -5.44
C VAL A 26 -1.57 2.90 -3.99
N HIS A 27 -2.06 2.05 -3.10
CA HIS A 27 -1.93 2.18 -1.65
C HIS A 27 -1.23 0.95 -1.10
N ILE A 28 -0.23 1.15 -0.26
CA ILE A 28 0.50 0.06 0.40
C ILE A 28 0.15 0.07 1.88
N ILE A 29 -0.26 -1.07 2.40
CA ILE A 29 -0.57 -1.24 3.81
C ILE A 29 0.54 -2.07 4.44
N GLU A 30 1.12 -1.56 5.52
CA GLU A 30 2.20 -2.20 6.24
C GLU A 30 1.96 -2.05 7.75
N GLN A 31 2.11 -3.15 8.49
CA GLN A 31 1.94 -3.15 9.94
C GLN A 31 3.11 -2.47 10.66
N ASP A 32 4.31 -2.56 10.10
CA ASP A 32 5.52 -2.03 10.70
C ASP A 32 5.60 -0.52 10.47
N GLU A 33 5.30 0.26 11.50
CA GLU A 33 5.32 1.71 11.46
C GLU A 33 6.69 2.26 11.08
N ASP A 34 7.76 1.63 11.55
CA ASP A 34 9.13 2.06 11.23
C ASP A 34 9.41 1.91 9.74
N ARG A 35 8.93 0.83 9.13
CA ARG A 35 9.07 0.62 7.69
C ARG A 35 8.31 1.70 6.91
N VAL A 36 7.09 2.00 7.30
CA VAL A 36 6.29 3.03 6.65
C VAL A 36 6.99 4.39 6.74
N THR A 37 7.51 4.73 7.92
CA THR A 37 8.24 5.98 8.12
C THR A 37 9.45 6.07 7.21
N ARG A 38 10.24 4.99 7.12
CA ARG A 38 11.43 4.95 6.26
C ARG A 38 11.07 5.07 4.78
N MET A 39 10.04 4.36 4.35
CA MET A 39 9.64 4.35 2.93
C MET A 39 9.02 5.68 2.51
N ARG A 40 8.30 6.35 3.40
CA ARG A 40 7.80 7.69 3.15
C ARG A 40 8.94 8.69 3.00
N ALA A 41 10.00 8.56 3.81
CA ALA A 41 11.17 9.42 3.74
C ALA A 41 11.95 9.22 2.45
N VAL A 42 12.07 7.99 1.98
CA VAL A 42 12.72 7.65 0.70
C VAL A 42 11.87 8.12 -0.49
N GLY A 43 10.54 8.10 -0.35
CA GLY A 43 9.63 8.51 -1.41
C GLY A 43 9.47 7.48 -2.52
N GLU A 44 9.65 6.20 -2.21
CA GLU A 44 9.52 5.12 -3.19
C GLU A 44 8.53 4.04 -2.72
N PRO A 45 7.72 3.49 -3.66
CA PRO A 45 7.58 3.88 -5.07
C PRO A 45 6.99 5.28 -5.21
N GLN A 46 7.46 6.04 -6.17
CA GLN A 46 7.01 7.41 -6.35
C GLN A 46 5.50 7.46 -6.64
N GLY A 47 4.79 8.25 -5.87
CA GLY A 47 3.35 8.43 -6.03
C GLY A 47 2.49 7.44 -5.26
N ALA A 48 3.02 6.31 -4.82
CA ALA A 48 2.27 5.36 -3.99
C ALA A 48 2.04 5.92 -2.58
N GLN A 49 0.89 5.62 -2.01
CA GLN A 49 0.54 6.07 -0.65
C GLN A 49 0.75 4.94 0.33
N TRP A 50 1.42 5.24 1.45
CA TRP A 50 1.70 4.28 2.50
C TRP A 50 0.77 4.47 3.69
N HIS A 51 0.28 3.37 4.25
CA HIS A 51 -0.59 3.37 5.41
C HIS A 51 -0.10 2.37 6.44
N VAL A 52 -0.11 2.76 7.72
CA VAL A 52 0.16 1.86 8.83
C VAL A 52 -1.16 1.22 9.25
N ALA A 53 -1.33 -0.05 8.95
CA ALA A 53 -2.54 -0.79 9.32
C ALA A 53 -2.32 -2.29 9.17
N ASP A 54 -3.22 -3.07 9.77
CA ASP A 54 -3.30 -4.52 9.54
C ASP A 54 -4.29 -4.78 8.41
N ALA A 55 -3.79 -5.16 7.24
CA ALA A 55 -4.60 -5.41 6.07
C ALA A 55 -5.52 -6.63 6.20
N CYS A 56 -5.29 -7.47 7.20
CA CYS A 56 -6.15 -8.62 7.48
C CYS A 56 -7.45 -8.23 8.17
N GLU A 57 -7.56 -6.99 8.65
CA GLU A 57 -8.75 -6.49 9.35
C GLU A 57 -9.56 -5.55 8.45
N VAL A 58 -10.78 -5.95 8.14
CA VAL A 58 -11.71 -5.15 7.31
C VAL A 58 -11.96 -3.77 7.93
N THR A 59 -12.10 -3.71 9.26
CA THR A 59 -12.32 -2.45 9.99
C THR A 59 -11.13 -1.50 9.82
N SER A 60 -9.90 -2.02 9.78
CA SER A 60 -8.72 -1.20 9.52
C SER A 60 -8.74 -0.59 8.12
N LEU A 61 -9.09 -1.36 7.11
CA LEU A 61 -9.22 -0.86 5.74
C LEU A 61 -10.28 0.24 5.65
N ARG A 62 -11.42 0.02 6.32
CA ARG A 62 -12.53 0.97 6.32
C ARG A 62 -12.13 2.27 7.01
N SER A 63 -11.39 2.20 8.13
CA SER A 63 -10.98 3.38 8.88
C SER A 63 -10.01 4.27 8.12
N ILE A 64 -9.26 3.73 7.16
CA ILE A 64 -8.35 4.50 6.31
C ILE A 64 -8.92 4.74 4.91
N GLY A 65 -10.18 4.39 4.67
CA GLY A 65 -10.88 4.67 3.42
C GLY A 65 -10.49 3.79 2.24
N LEU A 66 -9.99 2.58 2.51
CA LEU A 66 -9.54 1.67 1.44
C LEU A 66 -10.47 0.46 1.23
N ASP A 67 -11.64 0.46 1.89
CA ASP A 67 -12.62 -0.61 1.75
C ASP A 67 -13.31 -0.61 0.37
N ASP A 68 -13.14 0.47 -0.41
CA ASP A 68 -13.67 0.60 -1.77
C ASP A 68 -12.62 0.27 -2.85
N ALA A 69 -11.50 -0.33 -2.49
CA ALA A 69 -10.47 -0.69 -3.47
C ALA A 69 -10.99 -1.70 -4.48
N ASP A 70 -10.55 -1.55 -5.73
CA ASP A 70 -10.91 -2.49 -6.81
C ASP A 70 -10.21 -3.83 -6.65
N VAL A 71 -8.95 -3.80 -6.16
CA VAL A 71 -8.12 -4.99 -5.96
C VAL A 71 -7.36 -4.86 -4.66
N VAL A 72 -7.28 -5.94 -3.89
CA VAL A 72 -6.40 -6.05 -2.74
C VAL A 72 -5.48 -7.25 -2.98
N ALA A 73 -4.18 -7.00 -3.08
CA ALA A 73 -3.18 -8.03 -3.32
C ALA A 73 -2.35 -8.25 -2.06
N ALA A 74 -2.36 -9.49 -1.54
CA ALA A 74 -1.53 -9.88 -0.40
C ALA A 74 -0.23 -10.51 -0.91
N VAL A 75 0.89 -9.98 -0.47
CA VAL A 75 2.23 -10.45 -0.89
C VAL A 75 3.15 -10.68 0.29
#